data_454774da4ac27f721949556abb0d4aaa
#
_entry.id   454774da4ac27f721949556abb0d4aaa
#
_cell.length_a   1.000
_cell.length_b   1.000
_cell.length_c   1.000
_cell.angle_alpha   90.00
_cell.angle_beta   90.00
_cell.angle_gamma   90.00
#
_symmetry.space_group_name_H-M   'P 1'
#
loop_
_entity.id
_entity.type
_entity.pdbx_description
1 polymer ?
#
loop_
_entity_poly.entity_id
_entity_poly.type
_entity_poly.pdbx_seq_one_letter_code
_entity_poly.pdbx_strand_id
1 'polypeptide(L)'
;APALQDERRYAAGMLGQILGDSEGSRFYWSLVETGIAEEAQAQYDGRDGVGDFIVYASCGPEDAERVEDLLRQESARLADSLQEDDLVRVRSKVATAAALQGELPGGRMRRIGQRWTNLGAYRSLEEELAAIDAVTLQDLRDTAAAFPFEWTVTGTLDPQPE
;
A
#
# COMPACT_ATOMS: atom_id res chain seq x y z
N ALA A 1 3.16 3.18 -10.16
CA ALA A 1 2.13 2.21 -9.78
C ALA A 1 1.03 2.13 -10.87
N PRO A 2 0.20 1.08 -10.90
CA PRO A 2 -0.88 0.98 -11.87
C PRO A 2 -1.93 2.08 -11.65
N ALA A 3 -2.63 2.47 -12.72
CA ALA A 3 -3.78 3.37 -12.62
C ALA A 3 -4.95 2.68 -11.91
N LEU A 4 -5.93 3.48 -11.45
CA LEU A 4 -7.13 2.95 -10.78
C LEU A 4 -7.96 2.02 -11.71
N GLN A 5 -7.90 2.23 -13.04
CA GLN A 5 -8.59 1.41 -14.04
C GLN A 5 -7.91 0.05 -14.29
N ASP A 6 -6.64 -0.09 -13.92
CA ASP A 6 -5.89 -1.33 -14.08
C ASP A 6 -6.35 -2.38 -13.06
N GLU A 7 -6.53 -3.62 -13.48
CA GLU A 7 -6.93 -4.70 -12.57
C GLU A 7 -5.86 -5.02 -11.53
N ARG A 8 -4.58 -4.73 -11.80
CA ARG A 8 -3.47 -4.86 -10.85
C ARG A 8 -3.57 -3.91 -9.65
N ARG A 9 -4.51 -2.97 -9.62
CA ARG A 9 -4.76 -2.09 -8.47
C ARG A 9 -4.97 -2.84 -7.16
N TYR A 10 -5.57 -4.05 -7.20
CA TYR A 10 -5.76 -4.88 -6.01
C TYR A 10 -4.44 -5.41 -5.48
N ALA A 11 -3.61 -5.95 -6.37
CA ALA A 11 -2.26 -6.39 -6.03
C ALA A 11 -1.40 -5.22 -5.55
N ALA A 12 -1.47 -4.05 -6.20
CA ALA A 12 -0.76 -2.84 -5.77
C ALA A 12 -1.17 -2.37 -4.37
N GLY A 13 -2.48 -2.37 -4.07
CA GLY A 13 -2.97 -2.05 -2.74
C GLY A 13 -2.46 -3.02 -1.67
N MET A 14 -2.41 -4.31 -1.98
CA MET A 14 -1.84 -5.33 -1.09
C MET A 14 -0.33 -5.16 -0.91
N LEU A 15 0.42 -4.84 -1.97
CA LEU A 15 1.86 -4.56 -1.89
C LEU A 15 2.16 -3.38 -0.96
N GLY A 16 1.39 -2.29 -1.06
CA GLY A 16 1.51 -1.15 -0.15
C GLY A 16 1.34 -1.57 1.32
N GLN A 17 0.35 -2.40 1.62
CA GLN A 17 0.13 -2.89 2.99
C GLN A 17 1.20 -3.88 3.47
N ILE A 18 1.69 -4.77 2.60
CA ILE A 18 2.79 -5.68 2.95
C ILE A 18 4.05 -4.88 3.28
N LEU A 19 4.32 -3.81 2.51
CA LEU A 19 5.48 -2.95 2.69
C LEU A 19 5.37 -2.08 3.95
N GLY A 20 4.25 -1.37 4.15
CA GLY A 20 4.16 -0.31 5.15
C GLY A 20 2.83 -0.17 5.87
N ASP A 21 2.22 -1.28 6.29
CA ASP A 21 1.11 -1.23 7.25
C ASP A 21 1.60 -0.94 8.67
N SER A 22 0.73 -0.42 9.53
CA SER A 22 1.02 -0.06 10.93
C SER A 22 1.49 -1.22 11.80
N GLU A 23 1.16 -2.46 11.44
CA GLU A 23 1.56 -3.66 12.17
C GLU A 23 1.94 -4.79 11.21
N GLY A 24 3.05 -5.45 11.50
CA GLY A 24 3.46 -6.67 10.79
C GLY A 24 3.92 -6.46 9.34
N SER A 25 4.15 -5.22 8.91
CA SER A 25 4.71 -4.88 7.60
C SER A 25 6.24 -4.95 7.58
N ARG A 26 6.86 -4.81 6.41
CA ARG A 26 8.33 -4.73 6.29
C ARG A 26 8.87 -3.52 7.04
N PHE A 27 8.25 -2.34 6.87
CA PHE A 27 8.66 -1.11 7.54
C PHE A 27 8.43 -1.17 9.05
N TYR A 28 7.34 -1.81 9.51
CA TYR A 28 7.10 -1.99 10.93
C TYR A 28 8.27 -2.71 11.59
N TRP A 29 8.70 -3.86 11.06
CA TRP A 29 9.76 -4.65 11.66
C TRP A 29 11.16 -4.03 11.53
N SER A 30 11.44 -3.35 10.42
CA SER A 30 12.78 -2.79 10.17
C SER A 30 13.00 -1.41 10.79
N LEU A 31 11.93 -0.63 11.00
CA LEU A 31 12.02 0.78 11.39
C LEU A 31 11.32 1.07 12.71
N VAL A 32 10.04 0.68 12.85
CA VAL A 32 9.21 1.05 14.00
C VAL A 32 9.52 0.19 15.20
N GLU A 33 9.50 -1.14 15.06
CA GLU A 33 9.79 -2.09 16.15
C GLU A 33 11.23 -1.93 16.68
N THR A 34 12.15 -1.50 15.83
CA THR A 34 13.53 -1.23 16.23
C THR A 34 13.72 0.13 16.92
N GLY A 35 12.69 0.98 16.93
CA GLY A 35 12.73 2.32 17.50
C GLY A 35 13.51 3.36 16.71
N ILE A 36 13.87 3.06 15.43
CA ILE A 36 14.58 3.98 14.54
C ILE A 36 13.61 5.03 13.97
N ALA A 37 12.36 4.65 13.72
CA ALA A 37 11.31 5.56 13.30
C ALA A 37 10.13 5.49 14.26
N GLU A 38 9.44 6.61 14.46
CA GLU A 38 8.18 6.68 15.21
C GLU A 38 7.03 6.10 14.40
N GLU A 39 7.07 6.31 13.09
CA GLU A 39 6.07 5.86 12.14
C GLU A 39 6.74 5.59 10.79
N ALA A 40 6.31 4.53 10.10
CA ALA A 40 6.70 4.25 8.72
C ALA A 40 5.55 3.54 8.01
N GLN A 41 5.09 4.12 6.91
CA GLN A 41 3.93 3.66 6.17
C GLN A 41 4.19 3.63 4.67
N ALA A 42 3.48 2.74 3.96
CA ALA A 42 3.40 2.74 2.50
C ALA A 42 1.95 2.54 2.07
N GLN A 43 1.54 3.23 1.03
CA GLN A 43 0.22 3.10 0.45
C GLN A 43 0.26 3.20 -1.07
N TYR A 44 -0.66 2.53 -1.72
CA TYR A 44 -0.96 2.69 -3.12
C TYR A 44 -2.05 3.77 -3.30
N ASP A 45 -1.78 4.75 -4.15
CA ASP A 45 -2.74 5.78 -4.56
C ASP A 45 -3.02 5.69 -6.07
N GLY A 46 -4.08 4.96 -6.42
CA GLY A 46 -4.54 4.84 -7.79
C GLY A 46 -5.49 5.96 -8.17
N ARG A 47 -5.12 6.70 -9.22
CA ARG A 47 -5.89 7.82 -9.79
C ARG A 47 -6.26 7.53 -11.23
N ASP A 48 -7.00 8.45 -11.86
CA ASP A 48 -7.39 8.35 -13.25
C ASP A 48 -6.16 8.38 -14.17
N GLY A 49 -5.93 7.29 -14.89
CA GLY A 49 -4.83 7.11 -15.83
C GLY A 49 -3.42 6.97 -15.22
N VAL A 50 -3.25 7.13 -13.89
CA VAL A 50 -1.94 7.07 -13.22
C VAL A 50 -2.08 6.50 -11.81
N GLY A 51 -0.98 6.01 -11.25
CA GLY A 51 -0.92 5.60 -9.85
C GLY A 51 0.47 5.74 -9.26
N ASP A 52 0.55 5.95 -7.95
CA ASP A 52 1.79 6.09 -7.19
C ASP A 52 1.82 5.11 -6.02
N PHE A 53 3.02 4.76 -5.59
CA PHE A 53 3.26 4.29 -4.24
C PHE A 53 3.81 5.46 -3.42
N ILE A 54 3.15 5.76 -2.32
CA ILE A 54 3.53 6.83 -1.41
C ILE A 54 4.11 6.16 -0.16
N VAL A 55 5.31 6.57 0.21
CA VAL A 55 5.99 6.12 1.43
C VAL A 55 6.16 7.32 2.34
N TYR A 56 5.87 7.16 3.61
CA TYR A 56 6.02 8.17 4.65
C TYR A 56 6.72 7.57 5.85
N ALA A 57 7.62 8.32 6.47
CA ALA A 57 8.20 7.98 7.77
C ALA A 57 8.44 9.25 8.60
N SER A 58 8.40 9.10 9.93
CA SER A 58 8.73 10.11 10.92
C SER A 58 9.80 9.56 11.87
N CYS A 59 10.88 10.32 12.08
CA CYS A 59 12.00 9.93 12.92
C CYS A 59 12.70 11.15 13.52
N GLY A 60 13.62 10.92 14.45
CA GLY A 60 14.54 11.96 14.90
C GLY A 60 15.45 12.44 13.76
N PRO A 61 15.88 13.72 13.77
CA PRO A 61 16.74 14.28 12.73
C PRO A 61 18.04 13.51 12.53
N GLU A 62 18.58 12.93 13.60
CA GLU A 62 19.80 12.12 13.60
C GLU A 62 19.67 10.80 12.86
N ASP A 63 18.47 10.26 12.72
CA ASP A 63 18.17 8.99 12.06
C ASP A 63 17.66 9.16 10.61
N ALA A 64 17.46 10.38 10.13
CA ALA A 64 16.80 10.66 8.85
C ALA A 64 17.46 9.94 7.66
N GLU A 65 18.78 10.01 7.50
CA GLU A 65 19.50 9.32 6.43
C GLU A 65 19.36 7.80 6.55
N ARG A 66 19.46 7.27 7.75
CA ARG A 66 19.32 5.83 8.01
C ARG A 66 17.93 5.32 7.71
N VAL A 67 16.90 6.10 8.06
CA VAL A 67 15.51 5.77 7.76
C VAL A 67 15.27 5.76 6.26
N GLU A 68 15.75 6.77 5.52
CA GLU A 68 15.64 6.81 4.06
C GLU A 68 16.32 5.59 3.40
N ASP A 69 17.51 5.23 3.83
CA ASP A 69 18.23 4.06 3.32
C ASP A 69 17.45 2.75 3.57
N LEU A 70 16.90 2.57 4.76
CA LEU A 70 16.10 1.38 5.10
C LEU A 70 14.79 1.32 4.32
N LEU A 71 14.09 2.46 4.14
CA LEU A 71 12.90 2.53 3.31
C LEU A 71 13.20 2.10 1.87
N ARG A 72 14.30 2.56 1.30
CA ARG A 72 14.75 2.17 -0.05
C ARG A 72 15.12 0.70 -0.14
N GLN A 73 15.85 0.17 0.85
CA GLN A 73 16.26 -1.23 0.88
C GLN A 73 15.07 -2.18 0.97
N GLU A 74 14.13 -1.93 1.88
CA GLU A 74 12.94 -2.77 2.05
C GLU A 74 12.03 -2.69 0.81
N SER A 75 11.89 -1.51 0.22
CA SER A 75 11.12 -1.32 -1.03
C SER A 75 11.74 -2.11 -2.19
N ALA A 76 13.07 -2.04 -2.36
CA ALA A 76 13.78 -2.76 -3.42
C ALA A 76 13.69 -4.28 -3.27
N ARG A 77 13.68 -4.79 -2.03
CA ARG A 77 13.61 -6.23 -1.73
C ARG A 77 12.18 -6.79 -1.75
N LEU A 78 11.16 -5.94 -1.85
CA LEU A 78 9.77 -6.35 -1.68
C LEU A 78 9.40 -7.52 -2.60
N ALA A 79 9.67 -7.40 -3.90
CA ALA A 79 9.31 -8.42 -4.89
C ALA A 79 9.90 -9.81 -4.57
N ASP A 80 11.17 -9.86 -4.16
CA ASP A 80 11.90 -11.10 -3.87
C ASP A 80 11.54 -11.70 -2.51
N SER A 81 11.04 -10.86 -1.58
CA SER A 81 10.72 -11.27 -0.20
C SER A 81 9.28 -11.73 0.00
N LEU A 82 8.42 -11.66 -1.05
CA LEU A 82 7.00 -12.03 -0.96
C LEU A 82 6.80 -13.52 -0.72
N GLN A 83 6.00 -13.85 0.30
CA GLN A 83 5.64 -15.21 0.71
C GLN A 83 4.12 -15.41 0.76
N GLU A 84 3.68 -16.68 0.78
CA GLU A 84 2.26 -17.02 0.84
C GLU A 84 1.59 -16.49 2.12
N ASP A 85 2.30 -16.48 3.24
CA ASP A 85 1.81 -15.94 4.52
C ASP A 85 1.52 -14.43 4.43
N ASP A 86 2.29 -13.68 3.65
CA ASP A 86 2.00 -12.26 3.39
C ASP A 86 0.66 -12.10 2.67
N LEU A 87 0.43 -12.91 1.63
CA LEU A 87 -0.80 -12.88 0.86
C LEU A 87 -2.01 -13.24 1.71
N VAL A 88 -1.93 -14.31 2.49
CA VAL A 88 -3.02 -14.73 3.37
C VAL A 88 -3.39 -13.64 4.37
N ARG A 89 -2.38 -13.05 5.02
CA ARG A 89 -2.57 -11.99 6.00
C ARG A 89 -3.18 -10.74 5.39
N VAL A 90 -2.61 -10.23 4.29
CA VAL A 90 -3.07 -8.98 3.68
C VAL A 90 -4.43 -9.15 3.02
N ARG A 91 -4.71 -10.27 2.39
CA ARG A 91 -6.02 -10.57 1.80
C ARG A 91 -7.14 -10.53 2.85
N SER A 92 -6.94 -11.17 3.99
CA SER A 92 -7.89 -11.16 5.10
C SER A 92 -8.14 -9.74 5.61
N LYS A 93 -7.09 -8.93 5.77
CA LYS A 93 -7.18 -7.53 6.22
C LYS A 93 -7.93 -6.66 5.23
N VAL A 94 -7.59 -6.73 3.95
CA VAL A 94 -8.24 -5.95 2.87
C VAL A 94 -9.71 -6.34 2.72
N ALA A 95 -10.03 -7.63 2.74
CA ALA A 95 -11.41 -8.11 2.67
C ALA A 95 -12.25 -7.62 3.87
N THR A 96 -11.70 -7.69 5.07
CA THR A 96 -12.36 -7.19 6.29
C THR A 96 -12.61 -5.69 6.21
N ALA A 97 -11.61 -4.90 5.79
CA ALA A 97 -11.75 -3.46 5.62
C ALA A 97 -12.82 -3.10 4.57
N ALA A 98 -12.86 -3.81 3.44
CA ALA A 98 -13.87 -3.63 2.40
C ALA A 98 -15.29 -3.94 2.90
N ALA A 99 -15.45 -4.99 3.70
CA ALA A 99 -16.73 -5.35 4.32
C ALA A 99 -17.21 -4.28 5.31
N LEU A 100 -16.33 -3.86 6.25
CA LEU A 100 -16.65 -2.85 7.27
C LEU A 100 -17.01 -1.49 6.64
N GLN A 101 -16.29 -1.06 5.60
CA GLN A 101 -16.65 0.16 4.87
C GLN A 101 -18.04 0.08 4.22
N GLY A 102 -18.48 -1.10 3.85
CA GLY A 102 -19.80 -1.33 3.29
C GLY A 102 -20.96 -1.28 4.30
N GLU A 103 -20.70 -1.38 5.61
CA GLU A 103 -21.73 -1.38 6.65
C GLU A 103 -22.31 0.01 6.90
N LEU A 104 -21.48 1.05 6.82
CA LEU A 104 -21.89 2.43 7.06
C LEU A 104 -22.47 3.07 5.79
N PRO A 105 -23.66 3.71 5.86
CA PRO A 105 -24.27 4.36 4.69
C PRO A 105 -23.32 5.36 3.99
N GLY A 106 -22.58 6.17 4.75
CA GLY A 106 -21.61 7.12 4.21
C GLY A 106 -20.43 6.46 3.49
N GLY A 107 -19.91 5.36 4.04
CA GLY A 107 -18.86 4.56 3.40
C GLY A 107 -19.34 3.92 2.10
N ARG A 108 -20.56 3.38 2.12
CA ARG A 108 -21.22 2.79 0.95
C ARG A 108 -21.42 3.81 -0.17
N MET A 109 -21.96 4.98 0.17
CA MET A 109 -22.16 6.10 -0.77
C MET A 109 -20.84 6.53 -1.39
N ARG A 110 -19.79 6.76 -0.58
CA ARG A 110 -18.47 7.17 -1.06
C ARG A 110 -17.89 6.15 -2.02
N ARG A 111 -17.94 4.87 -1.68
CA ARG A 111 -17.42 3.79 -2.54
C ARG A 111 -18.15 3.72 -3.88
N ILE A 112 -19.48 3.79 -3.88
CA ILE A 112 -20.28 3.78 -5.12
C ILE A 112 -19.96 5.01 -5.96
N GLY A 113 -19.93 6.19 -5.34
CA GLY A 113 -19.65 7.45 -6.03
C GLY A 113 -18.25 7.48 -6.66
N GLN A 114 -17.22 7.12 -5.91
CA GLN A 114 -15.85 7.05 -6.41
C GLN A 114 -15.70 6.05 -7.58
N ARG A 115 -16.31 4.87 -7.48
CA ARG A 115 -16.25 3.89 -8.55
C ARG A 115 -16.99 4.35 -9.79
N TRP A 116 -18.18 4.89 -9.63
CA TRP A 116 -18.92 5.43 -10.76
C TRP A 116 -18.16 6.56 -11.46
N THR A 117 -17.58 7.49 -10.70
CA THR A 117 -16.84 8.62 -11.24
C THR A 117 -15.56 8.18 -11.95
N ASN A 118 -14.81 7.22 -11.38
CA ASN A 118 -13.49 6.86 -11.86
C ASN A 118 -13.49 5.68 -12.85
N LEU A 119 -14.47 4.76 -12.73
CA LEU A 119 -14.52 3.54 -13.53
C LEU A 119 -15.72 3.48 -14.47
N GLY A 120 -16.69 4.40 -14.33
CA GLY A 120 -17.94 4.37 -15.10
C GLY A 120 -18.82 3.14 -14.83
N ALA A 121 -18.55 2.40 -13.76
CA ALA A 121 -19.19 1.13 -13.45
C ALA A 121 -19.53 0.98 -11.97
N TYR A 122 -20.64 0.30 -11.70
CA TYR A 122 -20.99 -0.18 -10.37
C TYR A 122 -20.35 -1.56 -10.14
N ARG A 123 -19.75 -1.75 -8.96
CA ARG A 123 -19.36 -3.07 -8.45
C ARG A 123 -20.01 -3.31 -7.09
N SER A 124 -20.63 -4.46 -6.93
CA SER A 124 -21.17 -4.87 -5.63
C SER A 124 -20.03 -5.17 -4.64
N LEU A 125 -20.34 -5.28 -3.35
CA LEU A 125 -19.37 -5.72 -2.35
C LEU A 125 -18.90 -7.14 -2.63
N GLU A 126 -19.80 -8.01 -3.07
CA GLU A 126 -19.50 -9.41 -3.38
C GLU A 126 -18.50 -9.53 -4.54
N GLU A 127 -18.70 -8.76 -5.62
CA GLU A 127 -17.75 -8.69 -6.75
C GLU A 127 -16.39 -8.14 -6.33
N GLU A 128 -16.38 -7.20 -5.38
CA GLU A 128 -15.15 -6.65 -4.81
C GLU A 128 -14.38 -7.68 -4.00
N LEU A 129 -15.08 -8.37 -3.10
CA LEU A 129 -14.47 -9.43 -2.28
C LEU A 129 -13.94 -10.57 -3.15
N ALA A 130 -14.68 -10.93 -4.21
CA ALA A 130 -14.23 -11.93 -5.17
C ALA A 130 -12.95 -11.50 -5.92
N ALA A 131 -12.85 -10.21 -6.28
CA ALA A 131 -11.64 -9.68 -6.93
C ALA A 131 -10.44 -9.64 -5.98
N ILE A 132 -10.65 -9.32 -4.69
CA ILE A 132 -9.62 -9.37 -3.65
C ILE A 132 -9.15 -10.82 -3.44
N ASP A 133 -10.08 -11.76 -3.37
CA ASP A 133 -9.77 -13.18 -3.14
C ASP A 133 -9.06 -13.84 -4.33
N ALA A 134 -9.32 -13.37 -5.53
CA ALA A 134 -8.68 -13.85 -6.76
C ALA A 134 -7.20 -13.48 -6.89
N VAL A 135 -6.68 -12.49 -6.15
CA VAL A 135 -5.27 -12.09 -6.20
C VAL A 135 -4.37 -13.23 -5.73
N THR A 136 -3.41 -13.61 -6.54
CA THR A 136 -2.42 -14.65 -6.25
C THR A 136 -1.07 -14.06 -5.84
N LEU A 137 -0.20 -14.90 -5.26
CA LEU A 137 1.19 -14.50 -4.98
C LEU A 137 1.94 -14.12 -6.27
N GLN A 138 1.61 -14.77 -7.39
CA GLN A 138 2.20 -14.44 -8.69
C GLN A 138 1.75 -13.06 -9.15
N ASP A 139 0.48 -12.68 -8.97
CA ASP A 139 0.01 -11.33 -9.30
C ASP A 139 0.72 -10.24 -8.49
N LEU A 140 1.03 -10.50 -7.21
CA LEU A 140 1.84 -9.60 -6.39
C LEU A 140 3.24 -9.44 -6.96
N ARG A 141 3.91 -10.54 -7.32
CA ARG A 141 5.25 -10.52 -7.90
C ARG A 141 5.29 -9.82 -9.26
N ASP A 142 4.34 -10.14 -10.13
CA ASP A 142 4.24 -9.53 -11.45
C ASP A 142 3.95 -8.03 -11.36
N THR A 143 3.12 -7.63 -10.41
CA THR A 143 2.83 -6.21 -10.15
C THR A 143 4.05 -5.48 -9.62
N ALA A 144 4.77 -6.06 -8.65
CA ALA A 144 6.00 -5.47 -8.12
C ALA A 144 7.09 -5.35 -9.19
N ALA A 145 7.23 -6.34 -10.07
CA ALA A 145 8.17 -6.31 -11.18
C ALA A 145 7.79 -5.28 -12.25
N ALA A 146 6.50 -5.12 -12.54
CA ALA A 146 6.02 -4.14 -13.53
C ALA A 146 6.12 -2.68 -13.04
N PHE A 147 6.10 -2.48 -11.74
CA PHE A 147 6.15 -1.16 -11.08
C PHE A 147 7.24 -1.14 -10.00
N PRO A 148 8.52 -1.26 -10.36
CA PRO A 148 9.62 -1.29 -9.41
C PRO A 148 9.74 0.06 -8.68
N PHE A 149 10.21 0.02 -7.44
CA PHE A 149 10.40 1.21 -6.60
C PHE A 149 11.71 1.96 -6.91
N GLU A 150 12.13 1.98 -8.18
CA GLU A 150 13.38 2.61 -8.61
C GLU A 150 13.24 4.13 -8.86
N TRP A 151 12.06 4.55 -9.30
CA TRP A 151 11.77 5.95 -9.62
C TRP A 151 11.12 6.62 -8.42
N THR A 152 11.94 7.29 -7.63
CA THR A 152 11.48 7.95 -6.41
C THR A 152 11.74 9.44 -6.44
N VAL A 153 10.81 10.19 -5.85
CA VAL A 153 11.01 11.59 -5.46
C VAL A 153 10.92 11.63 -3.95
N THR A 154 11.97 12.13 -3.30
CA THR A 154 12.02 12.26 -1.84
C THR A 154 11.82 13.72 -1.46
N GLY A 155 11.00 13.96 -0.45
CA GLY A 155 10.86 15.26 0.22
C GLY A 155 11.13 15.08 1.71
N THR A 156 11.95 15.93 2.29
CA THR A 156 12.26 15.94 3.72
C THR A 156 11.71 17.21 4.34
N LEU A 157 11.12 17.08 5.52
CA LEU A 157 10.71 18.20 6.35
C LEU A 157 11.52 18.18 7.63
N ASP A 158 12.47 19.11 7.74
CA ASP A 158 13.33 19.22 8.91
C ASP A 158 12.71 20.18 9.95
N PRO A 159 13.01 19.99 11.26
CA PRO A 159 12.61 20.93 12.28
C PRO A 159 13.24 22.30 12.02
N GLN A 160 12.51 23.37 12.32
CA GLN A 160 13.08 24.71 12.22
C GLN A 160 14.16 24.88 13.30
N PRO A 161 15.33 25.45 12.94
CA PRO A 161 16.33 25.81 13.95
C PRO A 161 15.73 26.85 14.91
N GLU A 162 15.91 26.64 16.22
CA GLU A 162 15.54 27.60 17.26
C GLU A 162 16.29 28.93 17.14
#